data_d6ecbd540496b1ef5c40157be48a8c8e
#
_entry.id   d6ecbd540496b1ef5c40157be48a8c8e
#
_cell.length_a   1.000
_cell.length_b   1.000
_cell.length_c   1.000
_cell.angle_alpha   90.00
_cell.angle_beta   90.00
_cell.angle_gamma   90.00
#
_symmetry.space_group_name_H-M   'P 1'
#
loop_
_entity.id
_entity.type
_entity.pdbx_description
1 polymer ?
#
loop_
_entity_poly.entity_id
_entity_poly.type
_entity_poly.pdbx_seq_one_letter_code
_entity_poly.pdbx_strand_id
1 'polypeptide(L)'
;MTFRDRIHPQLRDWYDASAGFDFDHLETFVPKCNEAELANLKEDPQVVTYDRTIPGPAGSPDVKIRVYAPQDRESSALPCLFFYHGGGFLFGTVYRQEALCQRYVKHVGCVVVSVEYRLAPQWKMPAPLEDCYAALPWAHENHEELGIDPQRRAVAGL
;
A
#
# COMPACT_ATOMS: atom_id res chain seq x y z
N MET A 1 -7.14 32.04 -19.27
CA MET A 1 -5.86 31.33 -18.91
C MET A 1 -6.24 30.07 -18.18
N THR A 2 -6.00 28.93 -18.79
CA THR A 2 -6.33 27.61 -18.23
C THR A 2 -5.31 27.23 -17.14
N PHE A 3 -5.62 26.19 -16.34
CA PHE A 3 -4.64 25.69 -15.37
C PHE A 3 -3.35 25.21 -16.08
N ARG A 4 -3.49 24.58 -17.26
CA ARG A 4 -2.36 24.15 -18.11
C ARG A 4 -1.42 25.29 -18.50
N ASP A 5 -1.96 26.48 -18.79
CA ASP A 5 -1.14 27.65 -19.17
C ASP A 5 -0.23 28.15 -18.05
N ARG A 6 -0.56 27.83 -16.80
CA ARG A 6 0.19 28.19 -15.58
C ARG A 6 1.29 27.18 -15.24
N ILE A 7 1.31 26.00 -15.89
CA ILE A 7 2.30 24.97 -15.67
C ILE A 7 3.58 25.31 -16.43
N HIS A 8 4.73 25.08 -15.78
CA HIS A 8 6.03 25.25 -16.41
C HIS A 8 6.10 24.45 -17.71
N PRO A 9 6.59 25.02 -18.85
CA PRO A 9 6.58 24.38 -20.16
C PRO A 9 7.12 22.95 -20.19
N GLN A 10 8.20 22.67 -19.46
CA GLN A 10 8.82 21.33 -19.39
C GLN A 10 7.95 20.25 -18.69
N LEU A 11 6.92 20.67 -17.92
CA LEU A 11 6.00 19.76 -17.23
C LEU A 11 4.68 19.58 -17.96
N ARG A 12 4.45 20.31 -19.07
CA ARG A 12 3.16 20.29 -19.79
C ARG A 12 2.88 18.93 -20.42
N ASP A 13 3.89 18.30 -21.04
CA ASP A 13 3.74 16.97 -21.64
C ASP A 13 3.41 15.91 -20.59
N TRP A 14 4.05 15.98 -19.42
CA TRP A 14 3.73 15.12 -18.29
C TRP A 14 2.32 15.39 -17.76
N TYR A 15 1.93 16.66 -17.66
CA TYR A 15 0.58 17.05 -17.24
C TYR A 15 -0.47 16.55 -18.23
N ASP A 16 -0.25 16.72 -19.53
CA ASP A 16 -1.17 16.26 -20.57
C ASP A 16 -1.29 14.72 -20.57
N ALA A 17 -0.20 14.01 -20.32
CA ALA A 17 -0.19 12.56 -20.16
C ALA A 17 -0.89 12.10 -18.87
N SER A 18 -0.86 12.91 -17.81
CA SER A 18 -1.54 12.69 -16.53
C SER A 18 -2.95 13.28 -16.48
N ALA A 19 -3.43 13.96 -17.55
CA ALA A 19 -4.74 14.60 -17.63
C ALA A 19 -5.94 13.61 -17.62
N GLY A 20 -5.68 12.32 -17.45
CA GLY A 20 -6.68 11.33 -17.11
C GLY A 20 -7.16 11.37 -15.64
N PHE A 21 -6.60 12.26 -14.80
CA PHE A 21 -7.07 12.48 -13.43
C PHE A 21 -8.37 13.30 -13.46
N ASP A 22 -9.47 12.58 -13.30
CA ASP A 22 -10.80 13.16 -13.25
C ASP A 22 -11.24 13.34 -11.80
N PHE A 23 -10.90 14.50 -11.23
CA PHE A 23 -11.29 14.85 -9.86
C PHE A 23 -12.78 15.15 -9.71
N ASP A 24 -13.46 15.46 -10.82
CA ASP A 24 -14.90 15.76 -10.81
C ASP A 24 -15.75 14.47 -10.79
N HIS A 25 -15.16 13.33 -11.18
CA HIS A 25 -15.83 12.02 -11.24
C HIS A 25 -15.03 10.91 -10.57
N LEU A 26 -14.61 11.14 -9.32
CA LEU A 26 -13.80 10.18 -8.54
C LEU A 26 -14.47 8.81 -8.40
N GLU A 27 -15.79 8.76 -8.32
CA GLU A 27 -16.59 7.53 -8.20
C GLU A 27 -16.42 6.56 -9.37
N THR A 28 -16.06 7.09 -10.56
CA THR A 28 -15.78 6.29 -11.75
C THR A 28 -14.29 6.13 -12.04
N PHE A 29 -13.50 7.12 -11.67
CA PHE A 29 -12.05 7.14 -11.90
C PHE A 29 -11.31 6.17 -10.97
N VAL A 30 -11.60 6.18 -9.66
CA VAL A 30 -10.93 5.35 -8.67
C VAL A 30 -11.06 3.86 -8.93
N PRO A 31 -12.26 3.29 -9.21
CA PRO A 31 -12.39 1.88 -9.57
C PRO A 31 -11.54 1.48 -10.78
N LYS A 32 -11.51 2.31 -11.84
CA LYS A 32 -10.68 2.03 -13.03
C LYS A 32 -9.18 1.98 -12.73
N CYS A 33 -8.70 2.89 -11.86
CA CYS A 33 -7.32 2.86 -11.41
C CYS A 33 -7.00 1.57 -10.65
N ASN A 34 -7.87 1.17 -9.74
CA ASN A 34 -7.68 -0.03 -8.92
C ASN A 34 -7.73 -1.31 -9.76
N GLU A 35 -8.63 -1.39 -10.75
CA GLU A 35 -8.69 -2.50 -11.72
C GLU A 35 -7.39 -2.60 -12.54
N ALA A 36 -6.85 -1.47 -12.99
CA ALA A 36 -5.59 -1.43 -13.71
C ALA A 36 -4.39 -1.89 -12.84
N GLU A 37 -4.39 -1.58 -11.55
CA GLU A 37 -3.39 -2.06 -10.60
C GLU A 37 -3.44 -3.60 -10.48
N LEU A 38 -4.62 -4.17 -10.30
CA LEU A 38 -4.83 -5.62 -10.23
C LEU A 38 -4.40 -6.33 -11.52
N ALA A 39 -4.73 -5.78 -12.68
CA ALA A 39 -4.38 -6.36 -13.97
C ALA A 39 -2.87 -6.41 -14.25
N ASN A 40 -2.09 -5.57 -13.57
CA ASN A 40 -0.65 -5.46 -13.74
C ASN A 40 0.17 -6.19 -12.67
N LEU A 41 -0.46 -6.95 -11.79
CA LEU A 41 0.25 -7.75 -10.78
C LEU A 41 1.19 -8.75 -11.46
N LYS A 42 2.40 -8.84 -10.93
CA LYS A 42 3.42 -9.78 -11.37
C LYS A 42 3.94 -10.54 -10.18
N GLU A 43 3.80 -11.85 -10.23
CA GLU A 43 4.39 -12.73 -9.24
C GLU A 43 5.92 -12.76 -9.40
N ASP A 44 6.63 -12.72 -8.28
CA ASP A 44 8.06 -12.94 -8.22
C ASP A 44 8.31 -14.29 -7.51
N PRO A 45 8.94 -15.28 -8.15
CA PRO A 45 9.11 -16.61 -7.56
C PRO A 45 9.99 -16.63 -6.30
N GLN A 46 10.70 -15.56 -6.01
CA GLN A 46 11.51 -15.41 -4.79
C GLN A 46 10.73 -14.80 -3.62
N VAL A 47 9.45 -14.39 -3.85
CA VAL A 47 8.63 -13.71 -2.86
C VAL A 47 7.31 -14.43 -2.69
N VAL A 48 7.04 -14.90 -1.48
CA VAL A 48 5.70 -15.34 -1.09
C VAL A 48 4.83 -14.12 -0.85
N THR A 49 3.66 -14.08 -1.50
CA THR A 49 2.72 -12.98 -1.36
C THR A 49 1.34 -13.53 -1.02
N TYR A 50 0.70 -12.97 0.00
CA TYR A 50 -0.67 -13.36 0.37
C TYR A 50 -1.43 -12.21 1.02
N ASP A 51 -2.75 -12.22 0.86
CA ASP A 51 -3.65 -11.26 1.48
C ASP A 51 -4.19 -11.82 2.81
N ARG A 52 -4.42 -10.92 3.77
CA ARG A 52 -5.03 -11.25 5.06
C ARG A 52 -5.95 -10.11 5.50
N THR A 53 -6.97 -10.46 6.26
CA THR A 53 -7.84 -9.50 6.94
C THR A 53 -7.50 -9.50 8.42
N ILE A 54 -7.33 -8.32 8.98
CA ILE A 54 -7.00 -8.11 10.40
C ILE A 54 -8.09 -7.27 11.07
N PRO A 55 -8.27 -7.37 12.39
CA PRO A 55 -9.20 -6.49 13.09
C PRO A 55 -8.86 -5.02 12.87
N GLY A 56 -9.86 -4.25 12.48
CA GLY A 56 -9.77 -2.80 12.41
C GLY A 56 -9.85 -2.12 13.78
N PRO A 57 -9.73 -0.79 13.82
CA PRO A 57 -9.94 -0.01 15.03
C PRO A 57 -11.32 -0.28 15.64
N ALA A 58 -11.46 -0.13 16.95
CA ALA A 58 -12.73 -0.41 17.66
C ALA A 58 -13.91 0.32 17.01
N GLY A 59 -14.95 -0.46 16.62
CA GLY A 59 -16.14 0.06 15.94
C GLY A 59 -15.96 0.36 14.45
N SER A 60 -14.82 0.00 13.86
CA SER A 60 -14.52 0.15 12.44
C SER A 60 -14.51 -1.21 11.71
N PRO A 61 -14.63 -1.21 10.38
CA PRO A 61 -14.45 -2.42 9.59
C PRO A 61 -13.06 -3.04 9.77
N ASP A 62 -12.96 -4.32 9.49
CA ASP A 62 -11.67 -5.01 9.38
C ASP A 62 -10.81 -4.38 8.28
N VAL A 63 -9.49 -4.47 8.45
CA VAL A 63 -8.50 -3.92 7.53
C VAL A 63 -7.85 -5.05 6.74
N LYS A 64 -7.82 -4.92 5.43
CA LYS A 64 -7.07 -5.83 4.58
C LYS A 64 -5.59 -5.45 4.58
N ILE A 65 -4.73 -6.44 4.67
CA ILE A 65 -3.30 -6.30 4.48
C ILE A 65 -2.80 -7.27 3.41
N ARG A 66 -1.70 -6.91 2.76
CA ARG A 66 -0.97 -7.78 1.86
C ARG A 66 0.44 -7.98 2.40
N VAL A 67 0.82 -9.22 2.58
CA VAL A 67 2.11 -9.61 3.15
C VAL A 67 3.02 -10.12 2.04
N TYR A 68 4.25 -9.65 2.03
CA TYR A 68 5.32 -10.10 1.15
C TYR A 68 6.47 -10.62 2.01
N ALA A 69 6.97 -11.79 1.70
CA ALA A 69 8.03 -12.40 2.47
C ALA A 69 8.98 -13.18 1.55
N PRO A 70 10.26 -13.37 1.92
CA PRO A 70 11.16 -14.22 1.15
C PRO A 70 10.60 -15.64 1.02
N GLN A 71 10.71 -16.23 -0.19
CA GLN A 71 10.30 -17.63 -0.44
C GLN A 71 11.13 -18.60 0.41
N ASP A 72 12.44 -18.37 0.45
CA ASP A 72 13.37 -19.16 1.23
C ASP A 72 13.64 -18.45 2.55
N ARG A 73 12.91 -18.81 3.59
CA ARG A 73 13.13 -18.29 4.95
C ARG A 73 14.05 -19.26 5.69
N GLU A 74 15.23 -18.83 6.06
CA GLU A 74 15.92 -19.42 7.18
C GLU A 74 15.09 -19.16 8.45
N SER A 75 15.21 -19.99 9.46
CA SER A 75 14.39 -19.98 10.69
C SER A 75 14.54 -18.72 11.57
N SER A 76 15.22 -17.70 11.12
CA SER A 76 15.44 -16.45 11.85
C SER A 76 14.30 -15.46 11.61
N ALA A 77 13.82 -14.82 12.67
CA ALA A 77 12.86 -13.73 12.57
C ALA A 77 13.43 -12.55 11.75
N LEU A 78 12.69 -12.09 10.75
CA LEU A 78 13.13 -11.04 9.81
C LEU A 78 12.70 -9.64 10.27
N PRO A 79 13.37 -8.56 9.83
CA PRO A 79 12.84 -7.20 9.97
C PRO A 79 11.49 -7.08 9.29
N CYS A 80 10.63 -6.18 9.78
CA CYS A 80 9.32 -5.90 9.18
C CYS A 80 9.25 -4.45 8.70
N LEU A 81 8.81 -4.26 7.45
CA LEU A 81 8.50 -2.98 6.87
C LEU A 81 7.00 -2.84 6.67
N PHE A 82 6.36 -1.91 7.37
CA PHE A 82 4.98 -1.50 7.08
C PHE A 82 5.00 -0.52 5.92
N PHE A 83 4.21 -0.83 4.88
CA PHE A 83 4.17 -0.01 3.68
C PHE A 83 2.77 0.56 3.45
N TYR A 84 2.68 1.87 3.27
CA TYR A 84 1.45 2.58 3.01
C TYR A 84 1.47 3.14 1.58
N HIS A 85 0.52 2.70 0.77
CA HIS A 85 0.47 3.07 -0.64
C HIS A 85 0.18 4.56 -0.84
N GLY A 86 0.66 5.12 -1.95
CA GLY A 86 0.33 6.49 -2.37
C GLY A 86 -1.07 6.58 -2.97
N GLY A 87 -1.51 7.82 -3.21
CA GLY A 87 -2.81 8.10 -3.83
C GLY A 87 -3.56 9.26 -3.16
N GLY A 88 -2.87 10.03 -2.29
CA GLY A 88 -3.44 11.24 -1.66
C GLY A 88 -4.64 10.96 -0.76
N PHE A 89 -4.76 9.76 -0.21
CA PHE A 89 -5.91 9.27 0.55
C PHE A 89 -7.22 9.17 -0.25
N LEU A 90 -7.18 9.30 -1.58
CA LEU A 90 -8.35 9.27 -2.45
C LEU A 90 -8.44 7.99 -3.27
N PHE A 91 -7.31 7.38 -3.60
CA PHE A 91 -7.23 6.17 -4.42
C PHE A 91 -5.95 5.37 -4.13
N GLY A 92 -5.85 4.19 -4.75
CA GLY A 92 -4.77 3.24 -4.56
C GLY A 92 -5.20 2.03 -3.74
N THR A 93 -4.44 0.97 -3.86
CA THR A 93 -4.65 -0.30 -3.17
C THR A 93 -3.34 -0.87 -2.67
N VAL A 94 -3.40 -1.96 -1.88
CA VAL A 94 -2.21 -2.73 -1.48
C VAL A 94 -1.39 -3.25 -2.66
N TYR A 95 -1.99 -3.27 -3.86
CA TYR A 95 -1.36 -3.77 -5.09
C TYR A 95 -0.55 -2.71 -5.83
N ARG A 96 -0.78 -1.43 -5.52
CA ARG A 96 -0.21 -0.28 -6.26
C ARG A 96 1.31 -0.30 -6.34
N GLN A 97 1.98 -0.70 -5.28
CA GLN A 97 3.43 -0.77 -5.21
C GLN A 97 3.96 -2.21 -5.12
N GLU A 98 3.26 -3.16 -5.71
CA GLU A 98 3.64 -4.59 -5.71
C GLU A 98 5.13 -4.81 -6.00
N ALA A 99 5.62 -4.30 -7.13
CA ALA A 99 7.02 -4.44 -7.53
C ALA A 99 8.01 -3.80 -6.55
N LEU A 100 7.61 -2.70 -5.89
CA LEU A 100 8.45 -2.03 -4.91
C LEU A 100 8.52 -2.84 -3.60
N CYS A 101 7.38 -3.36 -3.13
CA CYS A 101 7.33 -4.23 -1.95
C CYS A 101 8.16 -5.51 -2.17
N GLN A 102 8.03 -6.16 -3.32
CA GLN A 102 8.86 -7.32 -3.68
C GLN A 102 10.35 -6.98 -3.71
N ARG A 103 10.73 -5.79 -4.22
CA ARG A 103 12.13 -5.33 -4.18
C ARG A 103 12.65 -5.14 -2.76
N TYR A 104 11.88 -4.61 -1.84
CA TYR A 104 12.27 -4.53 -0.43
C TYR A 104 12.52 -5.91 0.16
N VAL A 105 11.63 -6.86 -0.08
CA VAL A 105 11.81 -8.26 0.37
C VAL A 105 13.14 -8.82 -0.12
N LYS A 106 13.43 -8.68 -1.43
CA LYS A 106 14.60 -9.31 -2.07
C LYS A 106 15.92 -8.65 -1.69
N HIS A 107 15.96 -7.33 -1.59
CA HIS A 107 17.22 -6.61 -1.40
C HIS A 107 17.53 -6.28 0.06
N VAL A 108 16.51 -6.21 0.91
CA VAL A 108 16.68 -5.93 2.33
C VAL A 108 16.58 -7.20 3.17
N GLY A 109 15.92 -8.24 2.66
CA GLY A 109 15.67 -9.47 3.42
C GLY A 109 14.68 -9.24 4.56
N CYS A 110 13.58 -8.54 4.28
CA CYS A 110 12.55 -8.22 5.27
C CYS A 110 11.19 -8.79 4.87
N VAL A 111 10.27 -8.85 5.82
CA VAL A 111 8.84 -9.00 5.53
C VAL A 111 8.25 -7.62 5.31
N VAL A 112 7.42 -7.46 4.26
CA VAL A 112 6.67 -6.22 4.03
C VAL A 112 5.19 -6.47 4.32
N VAL A 113 4.57 -5.60 5.10
CA VAL A 113 3.13 -5.57 5.36
C VAL A 113 2.55 -4.31 4.74
N SER A 114 1.88 -4.45 3.61
CA SER A 114 1.18 -3.36 2.93
C SER A 114 -0.27 -3.29 3.44
N VAL A 115 -0.77 -2.09 3.71
CA VAL A 115 -2.05 -1.87 4.38
C VAL A 115 -3.06 -1.23 3.42
N GLU A 116 -4.22 -1.85 3.27
CA GLU A 116 -5.39 -1.33 2.55
C GLU A 116 -6.19 -0.42 3.49
N TYR A 117 -5.71 0.78 3.70
CA TYR A 117 -6.39 1.73 4.58
C TYR A 117 -7.61 2.38 3.89
N ARG A 118 -8.62 2.72 4.67
CA ARG A 118 -9.83 3.39 4.19
C ARG A 118 -9.52 4.73 3.51
N LEU A 119 -10.27 5.05 2.46
CA LEU A 119 -10.01 6.22 1.60
C LEU A 119 -11.16 7.23 1.65
N ALA A 120 -10.82 8.51 1.44
CA ALA A 120 -11.78 9.57 1.18
C ALA A 120 -12.36 9.41 -0.25
N PRO A 121 -13.56 9.95 -0.52
CA PRO A 121 -14.43 10.72 0.39
C PRO A 121 -15.28 9.85 1.32
N GLN A 122 -15.33 8.52 1.12
CA GLN A 122 -16.16 7.60 1.91
C GLN A 122 -15.79 7.63 3.38
N TRP A 123 -14.49 7.73 3.67
CA TRP A 123 -13.96 7.79 5.03
C TRP A 123 -13.09 9.03 5.22
N LYS A 124 -13.44 9.83 6.22
CA LYS A 124 -12.69 11.05 6.56
C LYS A 124 -11.55 10.74 7.54
N MET A 125 -10.55 11.61 7.58
CA MET A 125 -9.57 11.57 8.68
C MET A 125 -10.29 11.59 10.03
N PRO A 126 -9.82 10.78 11.01
CA PRO A 126 -8.56 10.07 11.04
C PRO A 126 -8.64 8.59 10.55
N ALA A 127 -9.76 8.12 9.98
CA ALA A 127 -9.97 6.71 9.65
C ALA A 127 -8.82 6.05 8.86
N PRO A 128 -8.24 6.67 7.80
CA PRO A 128 -7.08 6.12 7.10
C PRO A 128 -5.86 5.90 8.00
N LEU A 129 -5.60 6.86 8.90
CA LEU A 129 -4.47 6.79 9.83
C LEU A 129 -4.68 5.70 10.89
N GLU A 130 -5.90 5.56 11.38
CA GLU A 130 -6.25 4.54 12.37
C GLU A 130 -6.09 3.13 11.81
N ASP A 131 -6.46 2.90 10.52
CA ASP A 131 -6.23 1.63 9.83
C ASP A 131 -4.75 1.32 9.67
N CYS A 132 -3.97 2.32 9.24
CA CYS A 132 -2.52 2.20 9.17
C CYS A 132 -1.90 1.83 10.53
N TYR A 133 -2.40 2.43 11.60
CA TYR A 133 -1.92 2.15 12.95
C TYR A 133 -2.33 0.77 13.44
N ALA A 134 -3.55 0.28 13.12
CA ALA A 134 -4.05 -1.02 13.56
C ALA A 134 -3.16 -2.19 13.13
N ALA A 135 -2.47 -2.08 11.99
CA ALA A 135 -1.56 -3.10 11.52
C ALA A 135 -0.31 -3.27 12.41
N LEU A 136 0.11 -2.23 13.14
CA LEU A 136 1.33 -2.27 13.94
C LEU A 136 1.22 -3.17 15.18
N PRO A 137 0.20 -2.98 16.09
CA PRO A 137 0.02 -3.86 17.23
C PRO A 137 -0.36 -5.26 16.78
N TRP A 138 -1.22 -5.41 15.75
CA TRP A 138 -1.58 -6.72 15.24
C TRP A 138 -0.36 -7.53 14.78
N ALA A 139 0.54 -6.94 14.01
CA ALA A 139 1.75 -7.61 13.56
C ALA A 139 2.72 -7.91 14.73
N HIS A 140 2.72 -7.09 15.78
CA HIS A 140 3.47 -7.38 17.00
C HIS A 140 2.93 -8.62 17.71
N GLU A 141 1.64 -8.76 17.86
CA GLU A 141 0.97 -9.90 18.49
C GLU A 141 1.10 -11.19 17.67
N ASN A 142 1.18 -11.06 16.33
CA ASN A 142 1.28 -12.17 15.38
C ASN A 142 2.70 -12.34 14.79
N HIS A 143 3.71 -11.85 15.49
CA HIS A 143 5.09 -11.81 14.96
C HIS A 143 5.67 -13.19 14.65
N GLU A 144 5.35 -14.21 15.44
CA GLU A 144 5.81 -15.59 15.20
C GLU A 144 5.24 -16.14 13.89
N GLU A 145 3.93 -15.95 13.65
CA GLU A 145 3.26 -16.41 12.42
C GLU A 145 3.78 -15.68 11.18
N LEU A 146 4.02 -14.37 11.30
CA LEU A 146 4.61 -13.56 10.24
C LEU A 146 6.11 -13.86 10.03
N GLY A 147 6.78 -14.50 10.98
CA GLY A 147 8.21 -14.73 10.97
C GLY A 147 9.02 -13.44 11.07
N ILE A 148 8.54 -12.48 11.85
CA ILE A 148 9.18 -11.16 12.03
C ILE A 148 9.74 -10.97 13.43
N ASP A 149 10.80 -10.17 13.51
CA ASP A 149 11.33 -9.67 14.78
C ASP A 149 10.55 -8.42 15.20
N PRO A 150 9.76 -8.45 16.29
CA PRO A 150 8.98 -7.33 16.73
C PRO A 150 9.80 -6.13 17.21
N GLN A 151 11.12 -6.25 17.35
CA GLN A 151 12.02 -5.16 17.70
C GLN A 151 12.62 -4.46 16.46
N ARG A 152 12.58 -5.11 15.28
CA ARG A 152 13.14 -4.57 14.03
C ARG A 152 12.03 -4.18 13.06
N ARG A 153 11.41 -3.03 13.33
CA ARG A 153 10.29 -2.54 12.53
C ARG A 153 10.57 -1.16 11.97
N ALA A 154 10.12 -0.94 10.74
CA ALA A 154 10.17 0.36 10.07
C ALA A 154 8.86 0.63 9.35
N VAL A 155 8.62 1.89 8.99
CA VAL A 155 7.48 2.32 8.17
C VAL A 155 7.99 3.04 6.94
N ALA A 156 7.30 2.85 5.81
CA ALA A 156 7.52 3.56 4.56
C ALA A 156 6.20 3.85 3.86
N GLY A 157 6.21 4.78 2.94
CA GLY A 157 5.03 5.13 2.13
C GLY A 157 5.39 6.09 1.00
N LEU A 158 4.41 6.38 0.15
CA LEU A 158 4.52 7.29 -0.99
C LEU A 158 3.43 8.36 -0.94
#